data_d868e1dedf030673b697edff87f9a048
#
_entry.id   d868e1dedf030673b697edff87f9a048
#
_cell.length_a   1.000
_cell.length_b   1.000
_cell.length_c   1.000
_cell.angle_alpha   90.00
_cell.angle_beta   90.00
_cell.angle_gamma   90.00
#
_symmetry.space_group_name_H-M   'P 1'
#
loop_
_entity.id
_entity.type
_entity.pdbx_description
1 polymer ?
#
loop_
_entity_poly.entity_id
_entity_poly.type
_entity_poly.pdbx_seq_one_letter_code
_entity_poly.pdbx_strand_id
1 'polypeptide(L)'
;MKKTERTITGPDIRIGTLVKGDIDTAGYIRQILPHGFESFSITFWQTNKDVDFPRLADSVHSALDGSDAVISSLAVFGNPLDTEERDVETVRSWERAIDAAELFGCDIVGGFTGRLRGKPIHESLGRYTEVWSELADRAAKKGVRIAFENCDMGGTWESGDWNIAHNPTAWQLMFDAVPAENIGLEWEPCHQMVSLMDPMPQIEQWGHKFFHVHGKDATIRWDVVRTYGVHSSIHQDVALPGKVQLVPPFAYHRTPGFGDSNWTDIISELRRVGFTGSIDIEGWHDPVYRGELEMTGQVHGLNYLKRCRGGSFVPNPE
;
A
#
# COMPACT_ATOMS: atom_id res chain seq x y z
N MET A 1 8.15 -29.19 -17.00
CA MET A 1 7.14 -28.21 -16.61
C MET A 1 6.67 -27.50 -17.87
N LYS A 2 5.38 -27.63 -18.26
CA LYS A 2 4.81 -26.88 -19.37
C LYS A 2 4.67 -25.42 -18.91
N LYS A 3 5.38 -24.48 -19.55
CA LYS A 3 5.09 -23.06 -19.43
C LYS A 3 3.66 -22.85 -19.94
N THR A 4 2.74 -22.55 -19.05
CA THR A 4 1.42 -22.08 -19.44
C THR A 4 1.62 -20.67 -20.02
N GLU A 5 1.48 -20.52 -21.33
CA GLU A 5 1.42 -19.21 -21.97
C GLU A 5 0.21 -18.48 -21.39
N ARG A 6 0.48 -17.41 -20.68
CA ARG A 6 -0.55 -16.58 -20.05
C ARG A 6 -1.04 -15.60 -21.11
N THR A 7 -2.25 -15.79 -21.58
CA THR A 7 -2.91 -14.79 -22.46
C THR A 7 -3.31 -13.61 -21.57
N ILE A 8 -2.64 -12.48 -21.73
CA ILE A 8 -3.04 -11.22 -21.08
C ILE A 8 -4.27 -10.70 -21.83
N THR A 9 -5.45 -10.80 -21.20
CA THR A 9 -6.74 -10.43 -21.82
C THR A 9 -7.32 -9.11 -21.31
N GLY A 10 -6.52 -8.31 -20.58
CA GLY A 10 -6.99 -7.06 -19.97
C GLY A 10 -5.89 -6.01 -19.88
N PRO A 11 -6.20 -4.83 -19.36
CA PRO A 11 -5.16 -3.87 -19.02
C PRO A 11 -4.18 -4.57 -18.07
N ASP A 12 -2.93 -4.43 -18.39
CA ASP A 12 -1.79 -4.85 -17.57
C ASP A 12 -1.89 -4.19 -16.17
N ILE A 13 -0.79 -3.93 -15.51
CA ILE A 13 -0.77 -3.18 -14.25
C ILE A 13 -1.47 -1.82 -14.44
N ARG A 14 -2.45 -1.50 -13.60
CA ARG A 14 -3.11 -0.19 -13.55
C ARG A 14 -2.28 0.80 -12.75
N ILE A 15 -2.31 2.07 -13.14
CA ILE A 15 -1.67 3.15 -12.39
C ILE A 15 -2.76 4.06 -11.83
N GLY A 16 -2.83 4.14 -10.52
CA GLY A 16 -3.85 4.88 -9.80
C GLY A 16 -3.31 5.70 -8.64
N THR A 17 -4.16 5.97 -7.67
CA THR A 17 -3.78 6.71 -6.47
C THR A 17 -4.64 6.35 -5.26
N LEU A 18 -4.12 6.58 -4.06
CA LEU A 18 -4.87 6.53 -2.83
C LEU A 18 -5.80 7.74 -2.73
N VAL A 19 -7.03 7.50 -2.27
CA VAL A 19 -8.01 8.54 -2.00
C VAL A 19 -8.58 8.34 -0.59
N LYS A 20 -8.84 9.44 0.11
CA LYS A 20 -9.40 9.38 1.44
C LYS A 20 -10.86 8.94 1.40
N GLY A 21 -11.23 8.01 2.27
CA GLY A 21 -12.58 7.47 2.41
C GLY A 21 -13.45 8.34 3.32
N ASP A 22 -14.07 9.38 2.76
CA ASP A 22 -14.97 10.28 3.47
C ASP A 22 -16.08 10.84 2.56
N ILE A 23 -16.76 11.86 3.01
CA ILE A 23 -17.87 12.50 2.27
C ILE A 23 -17.41 13.13 0.94
N ASP A 24 -16.14 13.50 0.83
CA ASP A 24 -15.59 14.18 -0.34
C ASP A 24 -14.95 13.22 -1.36
N THR A 25 -14.85 11.91 -1.05
CA THR A 25 -14.20 10.88 -1.88
C THR A 25 -14.62 10.97 -3.34
N ALA A 26 -15.92 10.94 -3.62
CA ALA A 26 -16.43 10.98 -4.99
C ALA A 26 -16.16 12.32 -5.68
N GLY A 27 -16.18 13.42 -4.95
CA GLY A 27 -15.81 14.76 -5.44
C GLY A 27 -14.35 14.81 -5.86
N TYR A 28 -13.47 14.28 -5.03
CA TYR A 28 -12.04 14.22 -5.33
C TYR A 28 -11.75 13.30 -6.55
N ILE A 29 -12.37 12.12 -6.60
CA ILE A 29 -12.24 11.24 -7.78
C ILE A 29 -12.65 11.96 -9.07
N ARG A 30 -13.81 12.66 -9.11
CA ARG A 30 -14.23 13.43 -10.28
C ARG A 30 -13.20 14.49 -10.69
N GLN A 31 -12.55 15.14 -9.72
CA GLN A 31 -11.52 16.15 -9.96
C GLN A 31 -10.30 15.55 -10.65
N ILE A 32 -9.84 14.37 -10.20
CA ILE A 32 -8.55 13.81 -10.65
C ILE A 32 -8.68 12.82 -11.80
N LEU A 33 -9.84 12.20 -12.00
CA LEU A 33 -10.10 11.22 -13.06
C LEU A 33 -9.73 11.72 -14.47
N PRO A 34 -9.98 13.00 -14.85
CA PRO A 34 -9.59 13.53 -16.15
C PRO A 34 -8.09 13.52 -16.44
N HIS A 35 -7.23 13.41 -15.41
CA HIS A 35 -5.79 13.26 -15.59
C HIS A 35 -5.38 11.86 -16.07
N GLY A 36 -6.31 10.88 -16.03
CA GLY A 36 -6.12 9.54 -16.56
C GLY A 36 -5.66 8.52 -15.51
N PHE A 37 -5.99 8.70 -14.23
CA PHE A 37 -5.87 7.65 -13.22
C PHE A 37 -6.74 6.45 -13.59
N GLU A 38 -6.20 5.23 -13.41
CA GLU A 38 -6.82 3.98 -13.85
C GLU A 38 -7.37 3.15 -12.67
N SER A 39 -6.99 3.51 -11.44
CA SER A 39 -7.50 2.89 -10.20
C SER A 39 -7.47 3.86 -9.03
N PHE A 40 -8.29 3.53 -8.01
CA PHE A 40 -8.35 4.28 -6.76
C PHE A 40 -8.42 3.32 -5.58
N SER A 41 -7.50 3.44 -4.62
CA SER A 41 -7.58 2.76 -3.32
C SER A 41 -8.21 3.71 -2.30
N ILE A 42 -9.35 3.32 -1.72
CA ILE A 42 -10.08 4.15 -0.74
C ILE A 42 -9.57 3.83 0.66
N THR A 43 -8.99 4.82 1.34
CA THR A 43 -8.25 4.64 2.58
C THR A 43 -8.95 5.24 3.80
N PHE A 44 -8.97 4.49 4.91
CA PHE A 44 -9.54 4.91 6.19
C PHE A 44 -8.45 4.89 7.27
N TRP A 45 -8.28 6.02 7.97
CA TRP A 45 -7.32 6.11 9.06
C TRP A 45 -7.95 5.64 10.38
N GLN A 46 -7.48 4.51 10.88
CA GLN A 46 -7.87 3.80 12.12
C GLN A 46 -9.32 3.28 12.15
N THR A 47 -10.29 4.02 11.67
CA THR A 47 -11.71 3.66 11.74
C THR A 47 -12.50 4.11 10.52
N ASN A 48 -13.53 3.35 10.20
CA ASN A 48 -14.57 3.69 9.22
C ASN A 48 -15.98 3.60 9.84
N LYS A 49 -16.09 3.75 11.17
CA LYS A 49 -17.34 3.53 11.94
C LYS A 49 -18.52 4.41 11.49
N ASP A 50 -18.20 5.63 11.03
CA ASP A 50 -19.22 6.61 10.64
C ASP A 50 -19.46 6.62 9.11
N VAL A 51 -18.91 5.64 8.38
CA VAL A 51 -19.03 5.53 6.93
C VAL A 51 -20.29 4.75 6.54
N ASP A 52 -21.15 5.39 5.78
CA ASP A 52 -22.26 4.74 5.06
C ASP A 52 -21.71 4.15 3.75
N PHE A 53 -21.26 2.90 3.80
CA PHE A 53 -20.63 2.23 2.66
C PHE A 53 -21.53 2.12 1.42
N PRO A 54 -22.82 1.77 1.54
CA PRO A 54 -23.73 1.78 0.38
C PRO A 54 -23.78 3.15 -0.30
N ARG A 55 -23.97 4.21 0.47
CA ARG A 55 -24.04 5.58 -0.06
C ARG A 55 -22.69 6.02 -0.66
N LEU A 56 -21.59 5.67 -0.03
CA LEU A 56 -20.24 5.96 -0.55
C LEU A 56 -20.03 5.23 -1.87
N ALA A 57 -20.37 3.95 -1.96
CA ALA A 57 -20.23 3.16 -3.18
C ALA A 57 -21.06 3.74 -4.33
N ASP A 58 -22.34 4.08 -4.09
CA ASP A 58 -23.21 4.71 -5.10
C ASP A 58 -22.60 6.02 -5.63
N SER A 59 -22.05 6.86 -4.73
CA SER A 59 -21.44 8.13 -5.12
C SER A 59 -20.12 7.95 -5.90
N VAL A 60 -19.33 6.94 -5.54
CA VAL A 60 -18.08 6.57 -6.22
C VAL A 60 -18.39 6.00 -7.61
N HIS A 61 -19.35 5.07 -7.73
CA HIS A 61 -19.76 4.56 -9.04
C HIS A 61 -20.27 5.67 -9.96
N SER A 62 -21.05 6.61 -9.43
CA SER A 62 -21.46 7.80 -10.18
C SER A 62 -20.28 8.70 -10.59
N ALA A 63 -19.19 8.72 -9.81
CA ALA A 63 -18.00 9.48 -10.17
C ALA A 63 -17.15 8.80 -11.26
N LEU A 64 -17.22 7.48 -11.34
CA LEU A 64 -16.49 6.65 -12.31
C LEU A 64 -17.29 6.39 -13.60
N ASP A 65 -18.57 6.80 -13.64
CA ASP A 65 -19.43 6.51 -14.79
C ASP A 65 -18.81 7.00 -16.10
N GLY A 66 -18.84 6.12 -17.11
CA GLY A 66 -18.24 6.38 -18.43
C GLY A 66 -16.70 6.28 -18.47
N SER A 67 -16.04 5.79 -17.41
CA SER A 67 -14.58 5.52 -17.37
C SER A 67 -14.29 4.04 -17.20
N ASP A 68 -13.05 3.62 -17.56
CA ASP A 68 -12.53 2.27 -17.31
C ASP A 68 -11.76 2.17 -15.97
N ALA A 69 -11.77 3.24 -15.17
CA ALA A 69 -11.12 3.26 -13.87
C ALA A 69 -11.90 2.38 -12.86
N VAL A 70 -11.17 1.79 -11.92
CA VAL A 70 -11.73 0.86 -10.93
C VAL A 70 -11.38 1.27 -9.52
N ILE A 71 -12.13 0.78 -8.53
CA ILE A 71 -11.66 0.76 -7.15
C ILE A 71 -10.76 -0.47 -7.00
N SER A 72 -9.49 -0.25 -6.67
CA SER A 72 -8.48 -1.31 -6.53
C SER A 72 -8.54 -1.99 -5.18
N SER A 73 -8.83 -1.23 -4.13
CA SER A 73 -8.91 -1.73 -2.76
C SER A 73 -9.69 -0.77 -1.85
N LEU A 74 -10.14 -1.30 -0.71
CA LEU A 74 -10.44 -0.53 0.49
C LEU A 74 -9.29 -0.76 1.47
N ALA A 75 -8.83 0.27 2.20
CA ALA A 75 -7.72 0.10 3.12
C ALA A 75 -7.99 0.70 4.51
N VAL A 76 -7.60 -0.02 5.57
CA VAL A 76 -7.75 0.39 6.96
C VAL A 76 -6.38 0.46 7.63
N PHE A 77 -5.89 1.66 7.85
CA PHE A 77 -4.59 1.92 8.46
C PHE A 77 -4.74 2.16 9.97
N GLY A 78 -4.67 1.11 10.74
CA GLY A 78 -4.77 1.12 12.21
C GLY A 78 -4.12 -0.10 12.82
N ASN A 79 -4.10 -0.19 14.14
CA ASN A 79 -3.55 -1.34 14.85
C ASN A 79 -4.67 -2.26 15.37
N PRO A 80 -4.96 -3.41 14.73
CA PRO A 80 -6.01 -4.33 15.20
C PRO A 80 -5.53 -5.34 16.25
N LEU A 81 -4.24 -5.36 16.62
CA LEU A 81 -3.71 -6.40 17.51
C LEU A 81 -3.66 -5.99 18.99
N ASP A 82 -3.64 -4.71 19.31
CA ASP A 82 -3.62 -4.28 20.70
C ASP A 82 -5.03 -4.17 21.28
N THR A 83 -5.20 -3.71 22.51
CA THR A 83 -6.42 -3.88 23.30
C THR A 83 -7.12 -2.57 23.68
N GLU A 84 -6.61 -1.44 23.25
CA GLU A 84 -7.30 -0.16 23.45
C GLU A 84 -8.62 -0.11 22.64
N GLU A 85 -9.54 0.73 23.05
CA GLU A 85 -10.85 0.88 22.38
C GLU A 85 -10.69 1.16 20.87
N ARG A 86 -9.71 1.98 20.49
CA ARG A 86 -9.40 2.27 19.09
C ARG A 86 -8.94 1.04 18.30
N ASP A 87 -8.26 0.10 18.97
CA ASP A 87 -7.73 -1.10 18.34
C ASP A 87 -8.84 -2.11 18.08
N VAL A 88 -9.74 -2.27 19.05
CA VAL A 88 -10.96 -3.05 18.90
C VAL A 88 -11.83 -2.47 17.78
N GLU A 89 -11.91 -1.14 17.69
CA GLU A 89 -12.63 -0.47 16.60
C GLU A 89 -11.92 -0.65 15.25
N THR A 90 -10.60 -0.75 15.22
CA THR A 90 -9.86 -1.08 13.99
C THR A 90 -10.22 -2.49 13.49
N VAL A 91 -10.33 -3.50 14.37
CA VAL A 91 -10.83 -4.84 13.97
C VAL A 91 -12.21 -4.75 13.32
N ARG A 92 -13.15 -4.05 13.95
CA ARG A 92 -14.50 -3.84 13.40
C ARG A 92 -14.46 -3.09 12.06
N SER A 93 -13.51 -2.19 11.89
CA SER A 93 -13.33 -1.46 10.65
C SER A 93 -12.84 -2.35 9.51
N TRP A 94 -11.96 -3.32 9.80
CA TRP A 94 -11.58 -4.36 8.87
C TRP A 94 -12.76 -5.24 8.47
N GLU A 95 -13.58 -5.67 9.46
CA GLU A 95 -14.81 -6.44 9.19
C GLU A 95 -15.75 -5.70 8.25
N ARG A 96 -16.01 -4.40 8.52
CA ARG A 96 -16.88 -3.58 7.67
C ARG A 96 -16.31 -3.38 6.27
N ALA A 97 -15.00 -3.16 6.13
CA ALA A 97 -14.36 -3.01 4.83
C ALA A 97 -14.43 -4.32 4.01
N ILE A 98 -14.17 -5.47 4.64
CA ILE A 98 -14.30 -6.79 4.02
C ILE A 98 -15.75 -7.00 3.55
N ASP A 99 -16.73 -6.66 4.38
CA ASP A 99 -18.16 -6.82 4.04
C ASP A 99 -18.62 -5.89 2.92
N ALA A 100 -17.98 -4.72 2.80
CA ALA A 100 -18.33 -3.69 1.83
C ALA A 100 -17.58 -3.81 0.49
N ALA A 101 -16.51 -4.58 0.39
CA ALA A 101 -15.65 -4.63 -0.79
C ALA A 101 -16.43 -4.89 -2.09
N GLU A 102 -17.40 -5.81 -2.06
CA GLU A 102 -18.26 -6.13 -3.20
C GLU A 102 -19.04 -4.90 -3.69
N LEU A 103 -19.48 -4.02 -2.79
CA LEU A 103 -20.20 -2.79 -3.16
C LEU A 103 -19.39 -1.86 -4.06
N PHE A 104 -18.06 -1.92 -3.97
CA PHE A 104 -17.12 -1.13 -4.78
C PHE A 104 -16.57 -1.89 -6.00
N GLY A 105 -16.96 -3.16 -6.17
CA GLY A 105 -16.43 -4.02 -7.21
C GLY A 105 -14.96 -4.38 -7.03
N CYS A 106 -14.41 -4.30 -5.82
CA CYS A 106 -13.04 -4.70 -5.50
C CYS A 106 -13.01 -5.97 -4.65
N ASP A 107 -11.89 -6.68 -4.72
CA ASP A 107 -11.66 -7.93 -3.98
C ASP A 107 -10.44 -7.84 -3.05
N ILE A 108 -9.93 -6.63 -2.77
CA ILE A 108 -8.79 -6.40 -1.89
C ILE A 108 -9.19 -5.47 -0.76
N VAL A 109 -8.84 -5.88 0.47
CA VAL A 109 -8.84 -4.99 1.63
C VAL A 109 -7.41 -4.94 2.18
N GLY A 110 -6.84 -3.73 2.22
CA GLY A 110 -5.46 -3.45 2.60
C GLY A 110 -5.31 -2.79 3.97
N GLY A 111 -4.06 -2.63 4.42
CA GLY A 111 -3.71 -1.88 5.63
C GLY A 111 -2.70 -2.55 6.54
N PHE A 112 -2.61 -2.10 7.80
CA PHE A 112 -1.62 -2.61 8.75
C PHE A 112 -2.08 -3.91 9.43
N THR A 113 -1.11 -4.81 9.65
CA THR A 113 -1.32 -6.02 10.45
C THR A 113 -1.63 -5.73 11.91
N GLY A 114 -1.16 -4.60 12.43
CA GLY A 114 -1.10 -4.33 13.86
C GLY A 114 0.15 -4.86 14.53
N ARG A 115 0.28 -4.49 15.81
CA ARG A 115 1.38 -4.92 16.69
C ARG A 115 0.97 -4.75 18.16
N LEU A 116 1.38 -5.64 19.06
CA LEU A 116 1.37 -5.36 20.48
C LEU A 116 2.37 -4.23 20.76
N ARG A 117 1.89 -3.09 21.26
CA ARG A 117 2.69 -1.86 21.40
C ARG A 117 3.92 -2.06 22.27
N GLY A 118 5.04 -1.53 21.79
CA GLY A 118 6.32 -1.60 22.46
C GLY A 118 6.94 -3.00 22.55
N LYS A 119 6.34 -4.02 21.91
CA LYS A 119 6.81 -5.40 21.96
C LYS A 119 7.62 -5.80 20.74
N PRO A 120 8.55 -6.77 20.86
CA PRO A 120 9.16 -7.44 19.72
C PRO A 120 8.12 -8.09 18.80
N ILE A 121 8.44 -8.18 17.51
CA ILE A 121 7.52 -8.76 16.49
C ILE A 121 7.01 -10.13 16.92
N HIS A 122 7.89 -11.03 17.38
CA HIS A 122 7.54 -12.41 17.71
C HIS A 122 6.52 -12.51 18.86
N GLU A 123 6.49 -11.55 19.79
CA GLU A 123 5.47 -11.51 20.85
C GLU A 123 4.07 -11.17 20.33
N SER A 124 3.96 -10.53 19.16
CA SER A 124 2.68 -10.21 18.54
C SER A 124 2.06 -11.40 17.79
N LEU A 125 2.81 -12.45 17.46
CA LEU A 125 2.35 -13.53 16.59
C LEU A 125 1.15 -14.31 17.14
N GLY A 126 1.08 -14.52 18.46
CA GLY A 126 -0.10 -15.17 19.08
C GLY A 126 -1.37 -14.39 18.82
N ARG A 127 -1.34 -13.07 19.09
CA ARG A 127 -2.49 -12.19 18.85
C ARG A 127 -2.76 -12.00 17.35
N TYR A 128 -1.71 -11.96 16.52
CA TYR A 128 -1.83 -11.97 15.07
C TYR A 128 -2.63 -13.19 14.59
N THR A 129 -2.28 -14.37 15.07
CA THR A 129 -2.99 -15.62 14.70
C THR A 129 -4.47 -15.56 15.07
N GLU A 130 -4.80 -15.11 16.29
CA GLU A 130 -6.19 -14.99 16.74
C GLU A 130 -7.00 -14.07 15.82
N VAL A 131 -6.54 -12.83 15.60
CA VAL A 131 -7.29 -11.82 14.85
C VAL A 131 -7.34 -12.15 13.38
N TRP A 132 -6.20 -12.51 12.79
CA TRP A 132 -6.12 -12.65 11.33
C TRP A 132 -6.64 -13.98 10.81
N SER A 133 -6.72 -15.03 11.63
CA SER A 133 -7.44 -16.26 11.23
C SER A 133 -8.93 -15.98 11.04
N GLU A 134 -9.56 -15.25 11.96
CA GLU A 134 -10.97 -14.91 11.87
C GLU A 134 -11.28 -13.97 10.69
N LEU A 135 -10.44 -12.92 10.51
CA LEU A 135 -10.62 -11.97 9.40
C LEU A 135 -10.33 -12.61 8.03
N ALA A 136 -9.34 -13.53 7.94
CA ALA A 136 -9.05 -14.28 6.72
C ALA A 136 -10.21 -15.19 6.33
N ASP A 137 -10.79 -15.91 7.30
CA ASP A 137 -11.96 -16.77 7.07
C ASP A 137 -13.19 -15.95 6.63
N ARG A 138 -13.40 -14.76 7.24
CA ARG A 138 -14.46 -13.84 6.82
C ARG A 138 -14.27 -13.36 5.40
N ALA A 139 -13.06 -12.92 5.07
CA ALA A 139 -12.69 -12.44 3.75
C ALA A 139 -12.79 -13.54 2.68
N ALA A 140 -12.32 -14.76 2.97
CA ALA A 140 -12.41 -15.89 2.06
C ALA A 140 -13.85 -16.23 1.67
N LYS A 141 -14.80 -16.19 2.63
CA LYS A 141 -16.23 -16.43 2.37
C LYS A 141 -16.85 -15.42 1.40
N LYS A 142 -16.21 -14.25 1.24
CA LYS A 142 -16.66 -13.16 0.37
C LYS A 142 -15.80 -13.02 -0.90
N GLY A 143 -14.82 -13.90 -1.10
CA GLY A 143 -13.88 -13.80 -2.20
C GLY A 143 -12.92 -12.62 -2.08
N VAL A 144 -12.71 -12.09 -0.87
CA VAL A 144 -11.85 -10.96 -0.59
C VAL A 144 -10.45 -11.45 -0.18
N ARG A 145 -9.44 -10.76 -0.67
CA ARG A 145 -8.02 -10.93 -0.30
C ARG A 145 -7.61 -9.83 0.67
N ILE A 146 -6.80 -10.18 1.65
CA ILE A 146 -6.22 -9.26 2.63
C ILE A 146 -4.79 -8.93 2.21
N ALA A 147 -4.45 -7.65 2.13
CA ALA A 147 -3.14 -7.17 1.70
C ALA A 147 -2.50 -6.30 2.79
N PHE A 148 -1.40 -6.75 3.38
CA PHE A 148 -0.71 -6.00 4.42
C PHE A 148 0.35 -5.06 3.86
N GLU A 149 0.25 -3.78 4.23
CA GLU A 149 1.27 -2.80 3.88
C GLU A 149 2.57 -3.06 4.63
N ASN A 150 3.70 -2.88 3.95
CA ASN A 150 5.03 -3.11 4.50
C ASN A 150 5.67 -1.88 5.16
N CYS A 151 4.87 -0.92 5.60
CA CYS A 151 5.32 0.23 6.37
C CYS A 151 5.75 -0.16 7.79
N ASP A 152 6.91 0.32 8.24
CA ASP A 152 7.38 0.09 9.60
C ASP A 152 6.75 1.02 10.64
N MET A 153 6.20 2.15 10.21
CA MET A 153 5.66 3.19 11.08
C MET A 153 6.61 3.63 12.19
N GLY A 154 7.92 3.69 11.88
CA GLY A 154 8.99 3.99 12.84
C GLY A 154 9.30 2.86 13.81
N GLY A 155 8.74 1.68 13.60
CA GLY A 155 9.02 0.49 14.40
C GLY A 155 10.31 -0.22 13.96
N THR A 156 10.84 -1.02 14.88
CA THR A 156 11.98 -1.91 14.65
C THR A 156 11.57 -3.34 14.91
N TRP A 157 12.50 -4.30 14.77
CA TRP A 157 12.23 -5.68 15.18
C TRP A 157 11.85 -5.80 16.67
N GLU A 158 12.51 -5.03 17.52
CA GLU A 158 12.40 -5.13 18.98
C GLU A 158 11.26 -4.30 19.58
N SER A 159 10.82 -3.25 18.91
CA SER A 159 9.79 -2.35 19.41
C SER A 159 9.07 -1.60 18.30
N GLY A 160 7.80 -1.31 18.50
CA GLY A 160 6.95 -0.52 17.60
C GLY A 160 5.50 -0.61 18.03
N ASP A 161 4.64 0.21 17.40
CA ASP A 161 3.28 0.41 17.89
C ASP A 161 2.18 0.11 16.86
N TRP A 162 2.55 -0.14 15.58
CA TRP A 162 1.55 -0.13 14.51
C TRP A 162 1.51 -1.40 13.66
N ASN A 163 2.67 -1.94 13.27
CA ASN A 163 2.72 -2.92 12.20
C ASN A 163 3.90 -3.88 12.35
N ILE A 164 3.67 -5.17 12.13
CA ILE A 164 4.74 -6.17 12.12
C ILE A 164 5.20 -6.52 10.69
N ALA A 165 4.45 -6.17 9.64
CA ALA A 165 4.68 -6.61 8.25
C ALA A 165 5.81 -5.86 7.52
N HIS A 166 6.83 -5.33 8.20
CA HIS A 166 7.74 -4.37 7.62
C HIS A 166 9.04 -4.95 7.01
N ASN A 167 9.21 -6.28 6.99
CA ASN A 167 10.36 -6.90 6.33
C ASN A 167 10.10 -8.38 5.98
N PRO A 168 10.89 -8.98 5.07
CA PRO A 168 10.69 -10.35 4.62
C PRO A 168 10.72 -11.43 5.73
N THR A 169 11.52 -11.24 6.77
CA THR A 169 11.55 -12.18 7.90
C THR A 169 10.22 -12.16 8.66
N ALA A 170 9.66 -10.98 8.89
CA ALA A 170 8.35 -10.86 9.52
C ALA A 170 7.24 -11.43 8.63
N TRP A 171 7.30 -11.22 7.30
CA TRP A 171 6.34 -11.81 6.35
C TRP A 171 6.33 -13.33 6.45
N GLN A 172 7.52 -13.98 6.50
CA GLN A 172 7.60 -15.43 6.67
C GLN A 172 6.90 -15.89 7.95
N LEU A 173 7.19 -15.22 9.10
CA LEU A 173 6.55 -15.56 10.38
C LEU A 173 5.03 -15.39 10.33
N MET A 174 4.55 -14.34 9.68
CA MET A 174 3.12 -14.07 9.53
C MET A 174 2.41 -15.14 8.69
N PHE A 175 2.98 -15.47 7.53
CA PHE A 175 2.40 -16.49 6.63
C PHE A 175 2.50 -17.90 7.20
N ASP A 176 3.53 -18.20 8.00
CA ASP A 176 3.62 -19.45 8.74
C ASP A 176 2.59 -19.54 9.86
N ALA A 177 2.33 -18.41 10.55
CA ALA A 177 1.36 -18.34 11.65
C ALA A 177 -0.10 -18.42 11.18
N VAL A 178 -0.42 -17.83 10.02
CA VAL A 178 -1.75 -17.89 9.37
C VAL A 178 -1.56 -18.24 7.89
N PRO A 179 -1.51 -19.54 7.55
CA PRO A 179 -1.22 -20.02 6.20
C PRO A 179 -2.45 -19.96 5.28
N ALA A 180 -3.12 -18.79 5.24
CA ALA A 180 -4.27 -18.56 4.37
C ALA A 180 -3.83 -18.02 3.01
N GLU A 181 -4.38 -18.58 1.92
CA GLU A 181 -4.03 -18.18 0.55
C GLU A 181 -4.49 -16.77 0.20
N ASN A 182 -5.56 -16.30 0.84
CA ASN A 182 -6.11 -14.97 0.66
C ASN A 182 -5.46 -13.89 1.53
N ILE A 183 -4.34 -14.19 2.20
CA ILE A 183 -3.48 -13.21 2.87
C ILE A 183 -2.22 -12.99 2.05
N GLY A 184 -1.90 -11.71 1.80
CA GLY A 184 -0.72 -11.28 1.05
C GLY A 184 -0.25 -9.90 1.48
N LEU A 185 0.39 -9.20 0.57
CA LEU A 185 1.02 -7.90 0.83
C LEU A 185 0.43 -6.81 -0.06
N GLU A 186 0.28 -5.64 0.51
CA GLU A 186 0.21 -4.34 -0.12
C GLU A 186 1.63 -3.78 -0.09
N TRP A 187 2.39 -4.13 -1.13
CA TRP A 187 3.83 -3.92 -1.14
C TRP A 187 4.20 -2.53 -1.68
N GLU A 188 5.28 -1.95 -1.14
CA GLU A 188 5.88 -0.73 -1.67
C GLU A 188 7.41 -0.74 -1.51
N PRO A 189 8.17 -0.13 -2.45
CA PRO A 189 9.63 -0.07 -2.36
C PRO A 189 10.13 0.95 -1.34
N CYS A 190 9.39 2.02 -1.07
CA CYS A 190 9.83 3.15 -0.27
C CYS A 190 10.30 2.75 1.13
N HIS A 191 9.46 2.08 1.92
CA HIS A 191 9.81 1.67 3.29
C HIS A 191 10.94 0.63 3.32
N GLN A 192 11.08 -0.17 2.26
CA GLN A 192 12.20 -1.08 2.14
C GLN A 192 13.52 -0.33 1.93
N MET A 193 13.51 0.65 1.03
CA MET A 193 14.68 1.51 0.79
C MET A 193 15.04 2.36 2.01
N VAL A 194 14.05 2.92 2.70
CA VAL A 194 14.25 3.67 3.96
C VAL A 194 14.90 2.79 5.05
N SER A 195 14.59 1.50 5.04
CA SER A 195 15.24 0.48 5.89
C SER A 195 16.54 -0.06 5.28
N LEU A 196 17.07 0.56 4.22
CA LEU A 196 18.28 0.20 3.48
C LEU A 196 18.24 -1.22 2.88
N MET A 197 17.06 -1.73 2.58
CA MET A 197 16.86 -2.99 1.87
C MET A 197 16.71 -2.73 0.36
N ASP A 198 17.22 -3.66 -0.46
CA ASP A 198 16.97 -3.66 -1.89
C ASP A 198 15.57 -4.25 -2.17
N PRO A 199 14.65 -3.51 -2.81
CA PRO A 199 13.32 -4.01 -3.11
C PRO A 199 13.29 -5.09 -4.21
N MET A 200 14.30 -5.16 -5.09
CA MET A 200 14.27 -6.07 -6.25
C MET A 200 14.24 -7.57 -5.88
N PRO A 201 15.10 -8.08 -4.97
CA PRO A 201 15.04 -9.48 -4.53
C PRO A 201 13.71 -9.84 -3.87
N GLN A 202 13.03 -8.88 -3.26
CA GLN A 202 11.73 -9.09 -2.62
C GLN A 202 10.65 -9.41 -3.65
N ILE A 203 10.65 -8.73 -4.80
CA ILE A 203 9.69 -9.00 -5.88
C ILE A 203 9.89 -10.42 -6.40
N GLU A 204 11.13 -10.83 -6.60
CA GLU A 204 11.44 -12.18 -7.07
C GLU A 204 10.96 -13.26 -6.08
N GLN A 205 11.23 -13.06 -4.81
CA GLN A 205 10.93 -14.05 -3.75
C GLN A 205 9.45 -14.03 -3.33
N TRP A 206 8.84 -12.85 -3.21
CA TRP A 206 7.54 -12.65 -2.58
C TRP A 206 6.44 -12.15 -3.52
N GLY A 207 6.75 -11.87 -4.77
CA GLY A 207 5.78 -11.28 -5.72
C GLY A 207 4.50 -12.10 -5.90
N HIS A 208 4.55 -13.41 -5.63
CA HIS A 208 3.36 -14.28 -5.61
C HIS A 208 2.38 -13.94 -4.47
N LYS A 209 2.83 -13.20 -3.46
CA LYS A 209 2.03 -12.69 -2.34
C LYS A 209 1.64 -11.22 -2.49
N PHE A 210 2.08 -10.54 -3.55
CA PHE A 210 1.71 -9.14 -3.77
C PHE A 210 0.31 -9.08 -4.39
N PHE A 211 -0.64 -8.55 -3.65
CA PHE A 211 -2.02 -8.37 -4.12
C PHE A 211 -2.27 -6.92 -4.55
N HIS A 212 -1.60 -5.98 -3.91
CA HIS A 212 -1.65 -4.55 -4.21
C HIS A 212 -0.25 -3.94 -4.09
N VAL A 213 -0.02 -2.81 -4.75
CA VAL A 213 1.26 -2.10 -4.70
C VAL A 213 1.01 -0.60 -4.48
N HIS A 214 1.72 0.01 -3.53
CA HIS A 214 1.76 1.45 -3.43
C HIS A 214 2.87 2.04 -4.30
N GLY A 215 2.50 3.03 -5.10
CA GLY A 215 3.40 3.88 -5.85
C GLY A 215 4.01 4.93 -4.93
N LYS A 216 4.99 4.54 -4.14
CA LYS A 216 5.70 5.40 -3.21
C LYS A 216 7.20 5.22 -3.38
N ASP A 217 7.93 6.31 -3.44
CA ASP A 217 9.36 6.34 -3.70
C ASP A 217 10.14 6.84 -2.48
N ALA A 218 11.45 6.70 -2.51
CA ALA A 218 12.34 7.22 -1.48
C ALA A 218 13.60 7.83 -2.10
N THR A 219 14.14 8.85 -1.44
CA THR A 219 15.51 9.32 -1.68
C THR A 219 16.36 8.97 -0.47
N ILE A 220 17.50 8.29 -0.70
CA ILE A 220 18.44 7.92 0.36
C ILE A 220 19.66 8.82 0.29
N ARG A 221 19.93 9.56 1.35
CA ARG A 221 21.11 10.40 1.49
C ARG A 221 22.32 9.57 1.89
N TRP A 222 22.92 8.91 0.92
CA TRP A 222 24.09 8.06 1.13
C TRP A 222 25.31 8.81 1.68
N ASP A 223 25.41 10.12 1.41
CA ASP A 223 26.40 11.02 2.03
C ASP A 223 26.25 11.06 3.55
N VAL A 224 25.01 11.19 4.04
CA VAL A 224 24.70 11.17 5.48
C VAL A 224 24.98 9.80 6.08
N VAL A 225 24.51 8.72 5.44
CA VAL A 225 24.74 7.34 5.92
C VAL A 225 26.22 7.04 6.05
N ARG A 226 27.03 7.39 5.04
CA ARG A 226 28.48 7.11 5.04
C ARG A 226 29.27 7.96 6.02
N THR A 227 28.80 9.18 6.31
CA THR A 227 29.53 10.11 7.19
C THR A 227 29.13 9.94 8.65
N TYR A 228 27.85 9.72 8.92
CA TYR A 228 27.29 9.79 10.29
C TYR A 228 26.61 8.48 10.73
N GLY A 229 26.47 7.51 9.82
CA GLY A 229 25.77 6.25 10.08
C GLY A 229 24.25 6.38 10.15
N VAL A 230 23.60 5.26 10.46
CA VAL A 230 22.11 5.18 10.46
C VAL A 230 21.47 5.69 11.75
N HIS A 231 22.23 5.81 12.83
CA HIS A 231 21.77 6.32 14.14
C HIS A 231 22.19 7.77 14.40
N SER A 232 22.37 8.54 13.35
CA SER A 232 22.78 9.93 13.42
C SER A 232 21.66 10.80 13.99
N SER A 233 22.04 11.84 14.78
CA SER A 233 21.14 12.89 15.23
C SER A 233 21.05 14.07 14.25
N ILE A 234 21.63 13.95 13.07
CA ILE A 234 21.55 14.97 12.05
C ILE A 234 20.12 15.04 11.54
N HIS A 235 19.45 16.09 11.90
CA HIS A 235 18.09 16.37 11.45
C HIS A 235 18.11 16.77 9.98
N GLN A 236 17.09 16.32 9.27
CA GLN A 236 16.80 16.83 7.93
C GLN A 236 16.47 18.33 8.05
N ASP A 237 16.98 19.13 7.13
CA ASP A 237 16.67 20.58 7.06
C ASP A 237 15.17 20.86 6.79
N VAL A 238 14.41 19.83 6.46
CA VAL A 238 12.97 19.88 6.23
C VAL A 238 12.24 19.22 7.40
N ALA A 239 12.32 19.81 8.57
CA ALA A 239 11.42 19.48 9.67
C ALA A 239 10.00 19.93 9.29
N LEU A 240 9.07 18.98 9.23
CA LEU A 240 7.65 19.30 9.11
C LEU A 240 7.19 19.92 10.43
N PRO A 241 6.78 21.20 10.48
CA PRO A 241 6.33 21.81 11.73
C PRO A 241 5.21 20.96 12.36
N GLY A 242 5.40 20.53 13.59
CA GLY A 242 4.38 19.89 14.42
C GLY A 242 4.08 18.41 14.13
N LYS A 243 4.87 17.70 13.32
CA LYS A 243 4.69 16.26 13.10
C LYS A 243 5.91 15.44 13.52
N VAL A 244 5.65 14.31 14.18
CA VAL A 244 6.69 13.30 14.44
C VAL A 244 7.20 12.79 13.09
N GLN A 245 8.51 12.87 12.90
CA GLN A 245 9.14 12.40 11.68
C GLN A 245 9.29 10.87 11.76
N LEU A 246 8.50 10.15 10.95
CA LEU A 246 8.52 8.69 10.88
C LEU A 246 9.61 8.14 9.94
N VAL A 247 10.46 9.01 9.41
CA VAL A 247 11.57 8.62 8.53
C VAL A 247 12.91 8.92 9.17
N PRO A 248 13.94 8.08 8.92
CA PRO A 248 15.29 8.33 9.39
C PRO A 248 15.87 9.66 8.84
N PRO A 249 16.84 10.28 9.52
CA PRO A 249 17.45 11.54 9.09
C PRO A 249 18.12 11.50 7.70
N PHE A 250 18.38 10.31 7.19
CA PHE A 250 19.05 10.08 5.90
C PHE A 250 18.09 9.73 4.75
N ALA A 251 16.78 9.78 4.96
CA ALA A 251 15.81 9.41 3.92
C ALA A 251 14.68 10.44 3.78
N TYR A 252 14.09 10.48 2.60
CA TYR A 252 12.85 11.21 2.31
C TYR A 252 11.87 10.26 1.64
N HIS A 253 10.61 10.30 2.05
CA HIS A 253 9.53 9.74 1.23
C HIS A 253 9.31 10.62 0.02
N ARG A 254 9.13 10.03 -1.14
CA ARG A 254 8.96 10.76 -2.40
C ARG A 254 7.77 10.24 -3.19
N THR A 255 7.17 11.10 -3.97
CA THR A 255 6.27 10.69 -5.06
C THR A 255 7.09 10.00 -6.16
N PRO A 256 6.56 8.96 -6.83
CA PRO A 256 7.28 8.25 -7.89
C PRO A 256 7.84 9.19 -8.97
N GLY A 257 9.11 8.99 -9.29
CA GLY A 257 9.85 9.80 -10.24
C GLY A 257 10.64 10.98 -9.64
N PHE A 258 10.45 11.26 -8.34
CA PHE A 258 11.27 12.21 -7.60
C PHE A 258 12.25 11.54 -6.62
N GLY A 259 12.18 10.22 -6.47
CA GLY A 259 13.07 9.41 -5.64
C GLY A 259 14.07 8.60 -6.45
N ASP A 260 14.69 7.64 -5.77
CA ASP A 260 15.79 6.82 -6.29
C ASP A 260 15.32 5.44 -6.81
N SER A 261 14.03 5.11 -6.71
CA SER A 261 13.49 3.82 -7.17
C SER A 261 13.57 3.69 -8.70
N ASN A 262 14.09 2.57 -9.18
CA ASN A 262 14.02 2.24 -10.61
C ASN A 262 12.67 1.58 -10.95
N TRP A 263 11.64 2.39 -11.15
CA TRP A 263 10.30 1.90 -11.43
C TRP A 263 10.18 1.13 -12.75
N THR A 264 11.08 1.35 -13.70
CA THR A 264 11.11 0.57 -14.94
C THR A 264 11.45 -0.90 -14.64
N ASP A 265 12.47 -1.13 -13.83
CA ASP A 265 12.86 -2.48 -13.42
C ASP A 265 11.85 -3.09 -12.44
N ILE A 266 11.33 -2.31 -11.48
CA ILE A 266 10.28 -2.76 -10.54
C ILE A 266 9.07 -3.27 -11.31
N ILE A 267 8.54 -2.50 -12.26
CA ILE A 267 7.36 -2.88 -13.06
C ILE A 267 7.67 -4.11 -13.95
N SER A 268 8.89 -4.18 -14.50
CA SER A 268 9.31 -5.33 -15.29
C SER A 268 9.34 -6.61 -14.46
N GLU A 269 9.87 -6.55 -13.23
CA GLU A 269 9.90 -7.67 -12.31
C GLU A 269 8.50 -8.05 -11.80
N LEU A 270 7.66 -7.08 -11.47
CA LEU A 270 6.26 -7.33 -11.11
C LEU A 270 5.53 -8.11 -12.22
N ARG A 271 5.73 -7.73 -13.49
CA ARG A 271 5.20 -8.48 -14.62
C ARG A 271 5.79 -9.88 -14.73
N ARG A 272 7.11 -10.02 -14.54
CA ARG A 272 7.80 -11.32 -14.61
C ARG A 272 7.26 -12.32 -13.59
N VAL A 273 6.93 -11.86 -12.38
CA VAL A 273 6.31 -12.70 -11.35
C VAL A 273 4.80 -12.86 -11.52
N GLY A 274 4.21 -12.19 -12.50
CA GLY A 274 2.80 -12.32 -12.88
C GLY A 274 1.84 -11.42 -12.13
N PHE A 275 2.31 -10.33 -11.53
CA PHE A 275 1.45 -9.31 -10.94
C PHE A 275 0.64 -8.59 -12.03
N THR A 276 -0.66 -8.43 -11.81
CA THR A 276 -1.60 -7.76 -12.73
C THR A 276 -2.55 -6.82 -11.99
N GLY A 277 -2.21 -6.44 -10.77
CA GLY A 277 -2.99 -5.54 -9.93
C GLY A 277 -2.78 -4.06 -10.25
N SER A 278 -3.00 -3.23 -9.25
CA SER A 278 -2.80 -1.77 -9.34
C SER A 278 -1.54 -1.35 -8.61
N ILE A 279 -0.90 -0.30 -9.14
CA ILE A 279 0.10 0.52 -8.45
C ILE A 279 -0.58 1.85 -8.17
N ASP A 280 -0.99 2.07 -6.92
CA ASP A 280 -1.69 3.28 -6.51
C ASP A 280 -0.73 4.23 -5.79
N ILE A 281 -0.62 5.46 -6.30
CA ILE A 281 0.33 6.46 -5.81
C ILE A 281 -0.05 6.88 -4.39
N GLU A 282 0.93 6.82 -3.48
CA GLU A 282 0.87 7.39 -2.14
C GLU A 282 1.82 8.60 -2.06
N GLY A 283 1.28 9.79 -2.27
CA GLY A 283 2.07 11.02 -2.41
C GLY A 283 2.10 11.93 -1.17
N TRP A 284 1.31 11.66 -0.15
CA TRP A 284 1.09 12.58 0.99
C TRP A 284 2.32 12.91 1.84
N HIS A 285 3.36 12.11 1.76
CA HIS A 285 4.56 12.22 2.59
C HIS A 285 5.75 12.86 1.86
N ASP A 286 5.58 13.25 0.59
CA ASP A 286 6.63 13.96 -0.15
C ASP A 286 6.92 15.31 0.53
N PRO A 287 8.19 15.67 0.80
CA PRO A 287 8.51 16.92 1.48
C PRO A 287 8.21 18.17 0.65
N VAL A 288 8.09 18.04 -0.67
CA VAL A 288 7.86 19.15 -1.61
C VAL A 288 6.46 19.07 -2.23
N TYR A 289 6.11 17.91 -2.78
CA TYR A 289 4.87 17.70 -3.55
C TYR A 289 3.71 17.29 -2.66
N ARG A 290 3.29 18.21 -1.79
CA ARG A 290 2.16 18.09 -0.84
C ARG A 290 1.44 19.44 -0.70
N GLY A 291 0.29 19.44 -0.04
CA GLY A 291 -0.52 20.66 0.11
C GLY A 291 -0.87 21.24 -1.27
N GLU A 292 -0.48 22.47 -1.55
CA GLU A 292 -0.76 23.13 -2.83
C GLU A 292 -0.10 22.45 -4.04
N LEU A 293 1.01 21.72 -3.84
CA LEU A 293 1.73 21.01 -4.89
C LEU A 293 1.37 19.51 -4.96
N GLU A 294 0.45 19.03 -4.14
CA GLU A 294 0.07 17.61 -4.10
C GLU A 294 -0.42 17.12 -5.46
N MET A 295 -1.35 17.82 -6.07
CA MET A 295 -1.86 17.45 -7.40
C MET A 295 -0.76 17.46 -8.47
N THR A 296 0.18 18.40 -8.39
CA THR A 296 1.36 18.43 -9.28
C THR A 296 2.19 17.15 -9.14
N GLY A 297 2.44 16.71 -7.90
CA GLY A 297 3.12 15.45 -7.62
C GLY A 297 2.35 14.23 -8.09
N GLN A 298 1.06 14.16 -7.80
CA GLN A 298 0.18 13.07 -8.22
C GLN A 298 0.19 12.88 -9.74
N VAL A 299 -0.03 13.93 -10.50
CA VAL A 299 -0.04 13.90 -11.97
C VAL A 299 1.35 13.58 -12.54
N HIS A 300 2.42 14.09 -11.93
CA HIS A 300 3.78 13.72 -12.30
C HIS A 300 4.00 12.21 -12.10
N GLY A 301 3.70 11.69 -10.90
CA GLY A 301 3.85 10.27 -10.58
C GLY A 301 3.05 9.36 -11.51
N LEU A 302 1.80 9.72 -11.81
CA LEU A 302 0.96 9.02 -12.79
C LEU A 302 1.65 8.92 -14.16
N ASN A 303 2.09 10.04 -14.71
CA ASN A 303 2.73 10.09 -16.04
C ASN A 303 4.06 9.34 -16.05
N TYR A 304 4.84 9.45 -14.97
CA TYR A 304 6.10 8.76 -14.81
C TYR A 304 5.90 7.23 -14.77
N LEU A 305 5.01 6.73 -13.91
CA LEU A 305 4.73 5.29 -13.78
C LEU A 305 4.13 4.71 -15.08
N LYS A 306 3.24 5.44 -15.76
CA LYS A 306 2.73 5.03 -17.09
C LYS A 306 3.85 4.91 -18.12
N ARG A 307 4.83 5.82 -18.10
CA ARG A 307 6.00 5.74 -18.97
C ARG A 307 6.87 4.54 -18.62
N CYS A 308 7.12 4.27 -17.34
CA CYS A 308 7.87 3.09 -16.87
C CYS A 308 7.16 1.79 -17.25
N ARG A 309 5.84 1.75 -17.20
CA ARG A 309 5.01 0.62 -17.62
C ARG A 309 5.07 0.37 -19.14
N GLY A 310 5.29 1.40 -19.94
CA GLY A 310 5.39 1.30 -21.40
C GLY A 310 4.04 1.42 -22.15
N GLY A 311 3.02 2.00 -21.53
CA GLY A 311 1.71 2.22 -22.16
C GLY A 311 0.78 1.00 -22.11
N SER A 312 -0.23 0.96 -22.98
CA SER A 312 -1.19 -0.14 -23.05
C SER A 312 -0.57 -1.38 -23.70
N PHE A 313 -1.06 -2.56 -23.32
CA PHE A 313 -0.66 -3.81 -23.98
C PHE A 313 -0.95 -3.75 -25.48
N VAL A 314 0.05 -4.13 -26.26
CA VAL A 314 -0.06 -4.30 -27.72
C VAL A 314 0.33 -5.74 -28.04
N PRO A 315 -0.56 -6.57 -28.61
CA PRO A 315 -0.24 -7.94 -28.97
C PRO A 315 0.84 -7.97 -30.06
N ASN A 316 1.66 -9.01 -30.06
CA ASN A 316 2.59 -9.24 -31.15
C ASN A 316 1.81 -9.49 -32.45
N PRO A 317 2.30 -8.99 -33.60
CA PRO A 317 1.73 -9.39 -34.88
C PRO A 317 1.86 -10.91 -35.08
N GLU A 318 0.86 -11.50 -35.73
CA GLU A 318 0.88 -12.93 -36.11
C GLU A 318 2.00 -13.24 -37.11
#